data_5a450d359aa847ca2130f3a3ee4c3faa
#
_entry.id   5a450d359aa847ca2130f3a3ee4c3faa
#
_cell.length_a   1.000
_cell.length_b   1.000
_cell.length_c   1.000
_cell.angle_alpha   90.00
_cell.angle_beta   90.00
_cell.angle_gamma   90.00
#
_symmetry.space_group_name_H-M   'P 1'
#
loop_
_entity.id
_entity.type
_entity.pdbx_description
1 polymer ?
#
loop_
_entity_poly.entity_id
_entity_poly.type
_entity_poly.pdbx_seq_one_letter_code
_entity_poly.pdbx_strand_id
1 'polypeptide(L)'
;ERFNIVNEESHQKIYLNFLKDSDAIKHDFHFISSKVDVNDNPQSPSYPALPFLSRNIEPGEGGSPFNVPVIWYGRPLGSEFKSPYSPKNIEQFNINYSLSFLINQITNADISIGISEHSNDHFRPDIIDSRFLDAIKGNGGPDGNLTWNIFDSNQNPTSLIEYVRGAEVSSKVADLISIDGIFNRKLGNLDLAYGFQLNKKSLDVYYDEISRTEFDKDGKLIKTADLFFLGGGINLSESRSSNAIFFEIEKSIQEVLDFRIAARYESMKNESSFDPKISLKYKASDALTIRFSRGTAFSAPSMAQMYSSEINLGSVRDIDDSVFVRQASTGNPNLKPATSTNSNIGLIFQKNDLRISLDVWEIDYEDRVEVESAQAILSSNPFGPSITRNEFGDLVGVTTTYFNEDNTLVKGVDFQIQYLINLKQSDLSINLMGTNLSDFKTPSLTNQNLMINRVGKFNFDTHTFSLPKKRINFFINWNFKDLSIN
;
A
#
# COMPACT_ATOMS: atom_id res chain seq x y z
N GLU A 1 30.53 -10.96 -9.59
CA GLU A 1 29.38 -10.25 -9.01
C GLU A 1 28.09 -10.86 -9.53
N ARG A 2 27.15 -11.16 -8.63
CA ARG A 2 25.97 -11.97 -8.97
C ARG A 2 24.67 -11.20 -8.91
N PHE A 3 24.67 -10.05 -8.27
CA PHE A 3 23.49 -9.17 -8.15
C PHE A 3 23.95 -7.72 -8.03
N ASN A 4 23.09 -6.81 -8.43
CA ASN A 4 23.34 -5.39 -8.30
C ASN A 4 22.90 -4.93 -6.90
N ILE A 5 23.62 -3.99 -6.32
CA ILE A 5 23.23 -3.31 -5.07
C ILE A 5 22.04 -2.35 -5.33
N VAL A 6 22.00 -1.81 -6.55
CA VAL A 6 20.93 -0.93 -7.04
C VAL A 6 20.44 -1.47 -8.37
N ASN A 7 19.14 -1.53 -8.56
CA ASN A 7 18.52 -1.95 -9.80
C ASN A 7 18.88 -0.99 -10.95
N GLU A 8 18.96 -1.51 -12.15
CA GLU A 8 19.00 -0.69 -13.35
C GLU A 8 17.60 -0.19 -13.66
N GLU A 9 17.44 1.13 -13.79
CA GLU A 9 16.14 1.76 -14.03
C GLU A 9 16.21 2.76 -15.16
N SER A 10 15.18 2.75 -16.01
CA SER A 10 14.94 3.75 -17.05
C SER A 10 13.62 4.46 -16.79
N HIS A 11 13.63 5.78 -16.75
CA HIS A 11 12.46 6.60 -16.48
C HIS A 11 12.17 7.50 -17.66
N GLN A 12 10.94 7.46 -18.16
CA GLN A 12 10.43 8.39 -19.17
C GLN A 12 9.19 9.08 -18.60
N LYS A 13 9.15 10.43 -18.68
CA LYS A 13 8.01 11.21 -18.19
C LYS A 13 7.66 12.30 -19.20
N ILE A 14 6.37 12.42 -19.47
CA ILE A 14 5.79 13.46 -20.31
C ILE A 14 4.76 14.21 -19.47
N TYR A 15 4.88 15.53 -19.46
CA TYR A 15 3.90 16.41 -18.83
C TYR A 15 3.47 17.47 -19.82
N LEU A 16 2.17 17.57 -20.08
CA LEU A 16 1.58 18.62 -20.91
C LEU A 16 0.51 19.34 -20.08
N ASN A 17 0.57 20.65 -20.11
CA ASN A 17 -0.45 21.52 -19.53
C ASN A 17 -0.90 22.52 -20.58
N PHE A 18 -2.20 22.62 -20.77
CA PHE A 18 -2.80 23.61 -21.64
C PHE A 18 -3.85 24.39 -20.85
N LEU A 19 -3.58 25.68 -20.66
CA LEU A 19 -4.48 26.61 -20.00
C LEU A 19 -4.96 27.64 -21.02
N LYS A 20 -6.29 27.77 -21.17
CA LYS A 20 -6.93 28.84 -21.93
C LYS A 20 -7.90 29.56 -21.03
N ASP A 21 -7.62 30.81 -20.76
CA ASP A 21 -8.46 31.70 -19.96
C ASP A 21 -9.12 32.74 -20.89
N SER A 22 -10.43 32.82 -20.82
CA SER A 22 -11.24 33.82 -21.49
C SER A 22 -12.18 34.46 -20.48
N ASP A 23 -12.75 35.61 -20.80
CA ASP A 23 -13.61 36.40 -19.88
C ASP A 23 -14.77 35.59 -19.28
N ALA A 24 -15.22 34.54 -19.95
CA ALA A 24 -16.36 33.75 -19.54
C ALA A 24 -16.03 32.33 -19.09
N ILE A 25 -15.00 31.70 -19.64
CA ILE A 25 -14.70 30.27 -19.45
C ILE A 25 -13.20 30.07 -19.39
N LYS A 26 -12.74 29.36 -18.36
CA LYS A 26 -11.39 28.88 -18.21
C LYS A 26 -11.33 27.39 -18.53
N HIS A 27 -10.47 27.01 -19.44
CA HIS A 27 -10.16 25.64 -19.81
C HIS A 27 -8.81 25.26 -19.22
N ASP A 28 -8.75 24.12 -18.56
CA ASP A 28 -7.51 23.59 -18.00
C ASP A 28 -7.40 22.11 -18.37
N PHE A 29 -6.35 21.77 -19.11
CA PHE A 29 -6.06 20.42 -19.54
C PHE A 29 -4.70 19.98 -19.05
N HIS A 30 -4.65 18.87 -18.34
CA HIS A 30 -3.43 18.24 -17.86
C HIS A 30 -3.30 16.84 -18.44
N PHE A 31 -2.13 16.51 -18.93
CA PHE A 31 -1.73 15.17 -19.30
C PHE A 31 -0.40 14.84 -18.65
N ILE A 32 -0.34 13.71 -17.98
CA ILE A 32 0.88 13.14 -17.42
C ILE A 32 0.97 11.70 -17.89
N SER A 33 2.13 11.33 -18.41
CA SER A 33 2.48 9.93 -18.69
C SER A 33 3.85 9.63 -18.12
N SER A 34 3.99 8.47 -17.50
CA SER A 34 5.27 7.97 -17.04
C SER A 34 5.42 6.50 -17.37
N LYS A 35 6.63 6.13 -17.78
CA LYS A 35 7.06 4.75 -17.97
C LYS A 35 8.34 4.52 -17.20
N VAL A 36 8.37 3.44 -16.44
CA VAL A 36 9.55 3.01 -15.67
C VAL A 36 9.83 1.55 -16.03
N ASP A 37 10.98 1.32 -16.64
CA ASP A 37 11.51 0.00 -16.89
C ASP A 37 12.56 -0.30 -15.82
N VAL A 38 12.38 -1.40 -15.07
CA VAL A 38 13.27 -1.83 -14.00
C VAL A 38 13.83 -3.20 -14.34
N ASN A 39 15.15 -3.34 -14.35
CA ASN A 39 15.82 -4.63 -14.37
C ASN A 39 16.27 -4.98 -12.96
N ASP A 40 15.35 -5.58 -12.22
CA ASP A 40 15.61 -6.06 -10.88
C ASP A 40 16.39 -7.38 -10.92
N ASN A 41 17.33 -7.53 -10.00
CA ASN A 41 18.06 -8.77 -9.80
C ASN A 41 17.77 -9.30 -8.38
N PRO A 42 16.55 -9.79 -8.13
CA PRO A 42 16.04 -10.07 -6.80
C PRO A 42 16.55 -11.39 -6.22
N GLN A 43 17.05 -12.28 -7.07
CA GLN A 43 17.44 -13.60 -6.61
C GLN A 43 18.90 -13.63 -6.17
N SER A 44 19.12 -13.35 -4.90
CA SER A 44 20.41 -13.67 -4.30
C SER A 44 20.67 -15.17 -4.38
N PRO A 45 21.79 -15.60 -4.94
CA PRO A 45 22.18 -17.01 -4.92
C PRO A 45 22.52 -17.52 -3.51
N SER A 46 22.57 -16.62 -2.53
CA SER A 46 22.88 -16.92 -1.13
C SER A 46 21.65 -17.14 -0.25
N TYR A 47 20.44 -17.26 -0.81
CA TYR A 47 19.31 -17.70 0.00
C TYR A 47 19.62 -19.05 0.64
N PRO A 48 19.41 -19.20 1.96
CA PRO A 48 19.59 -20.48 2.63
C PRO A 48 18.65 -21.52 2.04
N ALA A 49 18.95 -22.77 2.24
CA ALA A 49 18.02 -23.86 1.99
C ALA A 49 16.77 -23.62 2.86
N LEU A 50 15.60 -23.67 2.22
CA LEU A 50 14.32 -23.38 2.88
C LEU A 50 13.49 -24.67 2.95
N PRO A 51 12.78 -24.94 4.06
CA PRO A 51 12.02 -26.17 4.24
C PRO A 51 11.02 -26.45 3.11
N PHE A 52 10.35 -25.44 2.58
CA PHE A 52 9.39 -25.60 1.48
C PHE A 52 10.04 -25.91 0.13
N LEU A 53 11.37 -25.77 0.01
CA LEU A 53 12.17 -26.14 -1.18
C LEU A 53 12.79 -27.53 -1.05
N SER A 54 12.60 -28.21 0.07
CA SER A 54 13.13 -29.56 0.27
C SER A 54 12.48 -30.56 -0.67
N ARG A 55 13.26 -31.56 -1.09
CA ARG A 55 12.79 -32.69 -1.92
C ARG A 55 13.30 -33.98 -1.34
N ASN A 56 12.40 -34.98 -1.27
CA ASN A 56 12.77 -36.33 -0.95
C ASN A 56 13.35 -36.99 -2.24
N ILE A 57 14.52 -37.53 -2.14
CA ILE A 57 15.27 -38.14 -3.26
C ILE A 57 15.47 -39.61 -2.95
N GLU A 58 14.84 -40.46 -3.74
CA GLU A 58 14.94 -41.89 -3.61
C GLU A 58 16.28 -42.40 -4.17
N PRO A 59 16.74 -43.62 -3.76
CA PRO A 59 17.89 -44.24 -4.35
C PRO A 59 17.78 -44.35 -5.87
N GLY A 60 18.76 -43.83 -6.60
CA GLY A 60 18.79 -43.83 -8.06
C GLY A 60 18.11 -42.62 -8.73
N GLU A 61 17.43 -41.78 -7.96
CA GLU A 61 16.87 -40.50 -8.46
C GLU A 61 17.90 -39.36 -8.33
N GLY A 62 17.81 -38.36 -9.20
CA GLY A 62 18.56 -37.09 -9.10
C GLY A 62 20.09 -37.26 -9.10
N GLY A 63 20.62 -38.36 -9.58
CA GLY A 63 22.04 -38.67 -9.48
C GLY A 63 22.51 -39.06 -8.08
N SER A 64 21.59 -39.49 -7.20
CA SER A 64 21.88 -39.84 -5.80
C SER A 64 22.94 -40.95 -5.71
N PRO A 65 24.03 -40.73 -4.98
CA PRO A 65 25.02 -41.75 -4.71
C PRO A 65 24.65 -42.64 -3.51
N PHE A 66 23.49 -42.40 -2.87
CA PHE A 66 23.07 -43.09 -1.64
C PHE A 66 22.14 -44.26 -1.95
N ASN A 67 22.22 -45.29 -1.11
CA ASN A 67 21.33 -46.47 -1.17
C ASN A 67 20.10 -46.35 -0.28
N VAL A 68 19.88 -45.16 0.28
CA VAL A 68 18.74 -44.82 1.14
C VAL A 68 18.13 -43.49 0.71
N PRO A 69 16.85 -43.25 0.93
CA PRO A 69 16.25 -41.95 0.70
C PRO A 69 16.97 -40.83 1.46
N VAL A 70 17.16 -39.69 0.83
CA VAL A 70 17.78 -38.50 1.42
C VAL A 70 16.92 -37.25 1.17
N ILE A 71 16.97 -36.30 2.08
CA ILE A 71 16.30 -35.01 1.91
C ILE A 71 17.32 -34.06 1.29
N TRP A 72 17.01 -33.57 0.12
CA TRP A 72 17.78 -32.51 -0.53
C TRP A 72 17.24 -31.14 -0.20
N TYR A 73 18.13 -30.26 0.24
CA TYR A 73 17.86 -28.83 0.45
C TYR A 73 18.78 -28.05 -0.49
N GLY A 74 18.21 -27.28 -1.42
CA GLY A 74 19.03 -26.53 -2.34
C GLY A 74 18.25 -25.74 -3.37
N ARG A 75 18.99 -25.31 -4.39
CA ARG A 75 18.46 -24.67 -5.58
C ARG A 75 18.86 -25.44 -6.82
N PRO A 76 17.92 -25.69 -7.73
CA PRO A 76 18.25 -26.41 -8.98
C PRO A 76 19.30 -25.67 -9.80
N LEU A 77 19.21 -24.35 -9.90
CA LEU A 77 20.21 -23.48 -10.52
C LEU A 77 20.97 -22.75 -9.41
N GLY A 78 22.10 -23.28 -9.03
CA GLY A 78 22.92 -22.80 -7.94
C GLY A 78 23.86 -21.66 -8.31
N SER A 79 24.99 -21.61 -7.60
CA SER A 79 25.93 -20.50 -7.67
C SER A 79 26.74 -20.41 -8.95
N GLU A 80 26.80 -21.46 -9.70
CA GLU A 80 27.49 -21.60 -10.99
C GLU A 80 26.73 -20.92 -12.15
N PHE A 81 25.45 -20.68 -11.99
CA PHE A 81 24.63 -19.99 -12.99
C PHE A 81 24.59 -18.49 -12.75
N LYS A 82 24.56 -17.71 -13.83
CA LYS A 82 24.34 -16.27 -13.76
C LYS A 82 22.96 -16.00 -13.16
N SER A 83 22.88 -15.06 -12.20
CA SER A 83 21.61 -14.63 -11.64
C SER A 83 20.75 -13.99 -12.74
N PRO A 84 19.51 -14.42 -12.93
CA PRO A 84 18.63 -13.85 -13.96
C PRO A 84 18.13 -12.48 -13.57
N TYR A 85 17.85 -11.66 -14.57
CA TYR A 85 17.12 -10.40 -14.38
C TYR A 85 15.61 -10.66 -14.28
N SER A 86 14.96 -9.82 -13.50
CA SER A 86 13.52 -9.79 -13.29
C SER A 86 12.97 -8.46 -13.83
N PRO A 87 12.72 -8.36 -15.14
CA PRO A 87 12.23 -7.15 -15.74
C PRO A 87 10.82 -6.82 -15.24
N LYS A 88 10.64 -5.55 -14.88
CA LYS A 88 9.36 -4.98 -14.51
C LYS A 88 9.12 -3.74 -15.36
N ASN A 89 7.95 -3.65 -15.98
CA ASN A 89 7.47 -2.48 -16.68
C ASN A 89 6.32 -1.86 -15.90
N ILE A 90 6.44 -0.58 -15.59
CA ILE A 90 5.40 0.18 -14.89
C ILE A 90 5.03 1.35 -15.77
N GLU A 91 3.77 1.40 -16.19
CA GLU A 91 3.23 2.51 -16.98
C GLU A 91 2.10 3.18 -16.22
N GLN A 92 2.03 4.49 -16.35
CA GLN A 92 0.95 5.28 -15.78
C GLN A 92 0.63 6.44 -16.70
N PHE A 93 -0.64 6.71 -16.92
CA PHE A 93 -1.08 7.98 -17.47
C PHE A 93 -2.23 8.57 -16.66
N ASN A 94 -2.36 9.88 -16.77
CA ASN A 94 -3.49 10.64 -16.24
C ASN A 94 -3.84 11.74 -17.22
N ILE A 95 -5.11 11.84 -17.55
CA ILE A 95 -5.70 12.94 -18.31
C ILE A 95 -6.73 13.59 -17.41
N ASN A 96 -6.62 14.90 -17.23
CA ASN A 96 -7.62 15.69 -16.54
C ASN A 96 -7.99 16.91 -17.40
N TYR A 97 -9.29 17.14 -17.56
CA TYR A 97 -9.81 18.31 -18.22
C TYR A 97 -10.83 18.98 -17.33
N SER A 98 -10.66 20.25 -17.04
CA SER A 98 -11.58 21.04 -16.23
C SER A 98 -12.02 22.32 -16.94
N LEU A 99 -13.28 22.66 -16.66
CA LEU A 99 -13.96 23.87 -17.09
C LEU A 99 -14.39 24.65 -15.86
N SER A 100 -13.93 25.91 -15.75
CA SER A 100 -14.43 26.85 -14.75
C SER A 100 -15.16 27.98 -15.45
N PHE A 101 -16.36 28.30 -15.02
CA PHE A 101 -17.16 29.37 -15.60
C PHE A 101 -18.13 30.01 -14.61
N LEU A 102 -18.51 31.25 -14.88
CA LEU A 102 -19.52 31.97 -14.14
C LEU A 102 -20.92 31.62 -14.66
N ILE A 103 -21.77 31.02 -13.84
CA ILE A 103 -23.18 30.83 -14.15
C ILE A 103 -23.92 32.19 -14.06
N ASN A 104 -23.56 32.98 -13.06
CA ASN A 104 -24.02 34.35 -12.85
C ASN A 104 -23.05 35.09 -11.92
N GLN A 105 -23.34 36.35 -11.58
CA GLN A 105 -22.46 37.23 -10.79
C GLN A 105 -22.09 36.69 -9.39
N ILE A 106 -22.83 35.73 -8.84
CA ILE A 106 -22.66 35.19 -7.47
C ILE A 106 -22.40 33.68 -7.45
N THR A 107 -22.38 33.03 -8.63
CA THR A 107 -22.23 31.58 -8.73
C THR A 107 -21.23 31.22 -9.79
N ASN A 108 -20.17 30.53 -9.43
CA ASN A 108 -19.25 29.86 -10.35
C ASN A 108 -19.41 28.34 -10.31
N ALA A 109 -19.07 27.70 -11.39
CA ALA A 109 -19.04 26.27 -11.53
C ALA A 109 -17.68 25.79 -12.02
N ASP A 110 -17.22 24.68 -11.46
CA ASP A 110 -16.06 23.93 -11.87
C ASP A 110 -16.50 22.50 -12.21
N ILE A 111 -16.30 22.08 -13.45
CA ILE A 111 -16.63 20.73 -13.90
C ILE A 111 -15.37 20.09 -14.45
N SER A 112 -15.05 18.89 -13.97
CA SER A 112 -13.87 18.16 -14.44
C SER A 112 -14.19 16.72 -14.82
N ILE A 113 -13.42 16.21 -15.76
CA ILE A 113 -13.36 14.79 -16.12
C ILE A 113 -11.91 14.34 -16.04
N GLY A 114 -11.71 13.22 -15.32
CA GLY A 114 -10.41 12.58 -15.15
C GLY A 114 -10.43 11.15 -15.65
N ILE A 115 -9.36 10.74 -16.34
CA ILE A 115 -9.12 9.36 -16.76
C ILE A 115 -7.69 9.03 -16.39
N SER A 116 -7.48 7.93 -15.66
CA SER A 116 -6.14 7.43 -15.34
C SER A 116 -6.08 5.92 -15.41
N GLU A 117 -4.90 5.43 -15.78
CA GLU A 117 -4.54 4.02 -15.79
C GLU A 117 -3.17 3.86 -15.16
N HIS A 118 -3.00 2.78 -14.44
CA HIS A 118 -1.72 2.31 -13.92
C HIS A 118 -1.58 0.84 -14.24
N SER A 119 -0.50 0.45 -14.93
CA SER A 119 -0.16 -0.94 -15.23
C SER A 119 1.20 -1.32 -14.64
N ASN A 120 1.32 -2.58 -14.29
CA ASN A 120 2.56 -3.17 -13.75
C ASN A 120 2.69 -4.60 -14.28
N ASP A 121 3.56 -4.77 -15.26
CA ASP A 121 3.93 -6.07 -15.83
C ASP A 121 5.22 -6.55 -15.19
N HIS A 122 5.24 -7.80 -14.72
CA HIS A 122 6.37 -8.35 -14.02
C HIS A 122 6.68 -9.76 -14.52
N PHE A 123 7.94 -9.97 -14.88
CA PHE A 123 8.51 -11.27 -15.22
C PHE A 123 9.57 -11.62 -14.16
N ARG A 124 9.32 -12.64 -13.36
CA ARG A 124 10.18 -13.07 -12.25
C ARG A 124 10.71 -14.48 -12.55
N PRO A 125 11.97 -14.63 -12.96
CA PRO A 125 12.55 -15.94 -13.28
C PRO A 125 12.46 -16.92 -12.10
N ASP A 126 12.09 -18.14 -12.42
CA ASP A 126 12.01 -19.27 -11.50
C ASP A 126 12.21 -20.59 -12.25
N ILE A 127 11.90 -21.68 -11.62
CA ILE A 127 11.91 -23.03 -12.15
C ILE A 127 10.50 -23.59 -12.13
N ILE A 128 10.12 -24.30 -13.18
CA ILE A 128 8.86 -25.03 -13.24
C ILE A 128 9.01 -26.28 -12.39
N ASP A 129 8.28 -26.32 -11.25
CA ASP A 129 8.48 -27.32 -10.20
C ASP A 129 8.15 -28.73 -10.68
N SER A 130 7.03 -28.90 -11.41
CA SER A 130 6.64 -30.19 -12.00
C SER A 130 7.71 -30.75 -12.93
N ARG A 131 8.29 -29.91 -13.81
CA ARG A 131 9.36 -30.31 -14.73
C ARG A 131 10.66 -30.67 -14.01
N PHE A 132 10.95 -29.96 -12.92
CA PHE A 132 12.11 -30.30 -12.09
C PHE A 132 11.93 -31.61 -11.38
N LEU A 133 10.75 -31.93 -10.85
CA LEU A 133 10.42 -33.21 -10.23
C LEU A 133 10.49 -34.35 -11.24
N ASP A 134 9.97 -34.17 -12.46
CA ASP A 134 10.08 -35.16 -13.53
C ASP A 134 11.53 -35.41 -13.92
N ALA A 135 12.30 -34.35 -14.01
CA ALA A 135 13.73 -34.45 -14.34
C ALA A 135 14.54 -35.20 -13.27
N ILE A 136 14.25 -35.00 -11.98
CA ILE A 136 14.87 -35.77 -10.89
C ILE A 136 14.60 -37.27 -11.07
N LYS A 137 13.40 -37.64 -11.50
CA LYS A 137 12.98 -39.05 -11.75
C LYS A 137 13.46 -39.64 -13.06
N GLY A 138 14.24 -38.87 -13.86
CA GLY A 138 14.78 -39.35 -15.14
C GLY A 138 13.85 -39.13 -16.35
N ASN A 139 12.75 -38.40 -16.17
CA ASN A 139 11.77 -38.11 -17.21
C ASN A 139 11.87 -36.67 -17.73
N GLY A 140 12.99 -35.99 -17.54
CA GLY A 140 13.19 -34.59 -17.92
C GLY A 140 13.65 -34.41 -19.36
N GLY A 141 13.73 -33.15 -19.76
CA GLY A 141 14.15 -32.72 -21.08
C GLY A 141 13.07 -32.83 -22.16
N PRO A 142 13.32 -32.33 -23.36
CA PRO A 142 12.33 -32.32 -24.46
C PRO A 142 11.80 -33.69 -24.83
N ASP A 143 12.62 -34.72 -24.73
CA ASP A 143 12.27 -36.09 -25.08
C ASP A 143 11.85 -36.95 -23.87
N GLY A 144 11.81 -36.39 -22.67
CA GLY A 144 11.38 -37.05 -21.44
C GLY A 144 12.31 -38.19 -20.98
N ASN A 145 13.60 -38.10 -21.23
CA ASN A 145 14.59 -39.17 -20.95
C ASN A 145 15.88 -38.68 -20.27
N LEU A 146 15.91 -37.46 -19.79
CA LEU A 146 17.07 -36.89 -19.11
C LEU A 146 16.85 -36.85 -17.60
N THR A 147 17.90 -37.17 -16.85
CA THR A 147 17.91 -37.10 -15.38
C THR A 147 18.62 -35.83 -14.93
N TRP A 148 17.99 -35.05 -14.09
CA TRP A 148 18.62 -33.93 -13.43
C TRP A 148 19.53 -34.43 -12.30
N ASN A 149 20.83 -34.11 -12.35
CA ASN A 149 21.76 -34.41 -11.28
C ASN A 149 21.78 -33.24 -10.29
N ILE A 150 21.26 -33.46 -9.07
CA ILE A 150 21.22 -32.46 -8.00
C ILE A 150 22.52 -32.40 -7.18
N PHE A 151 23.40 -33.41 -7.32
CA PHE A 151 24.67 -33.50 -6.59
C PHE A 151 25.84 -32.95 -7.40
N ASP A 152 25.71 -32.88 -8.73
CA ASP A 152 26.70 -32.30 -9.63
C ASP A 152 26.02 -31.57 -10.78
N SER A 153 25.85 -30.24 -10.63
CA SER A 153 25.20 -29.39 -11.62
C SER A 153 25.86 -29.38 -13.00
N ASN A 154 27.19 -29.66 -13.07
CA ASN A 154 27.92 -29.69 -14.34
C ASN A 154 27.53 -30.85 -15.25
N GLN A 155 26.86 -31.85 -14.71
CA GLN A 155 26.36 -33.01 -15.49
C GLN A 155 25.02 -32.73 -16.18
N ASN A 156 24.37 -31.60 -15.89
CA ASN A 156 23.09 -31.25 -16.49
C ASN A 156 23.27 -30.57 -17.84
N PRO A 157 22.79 -31.15 -18.94
CA PRO A 157 22.93 -30.53 -20.26
C PRO A 157 22.05 -29.29 -20.41
N THR A 158 22.45 -28.39 -21.31
CA THR A 158 21.71 -27.11 -21.54
C THR A 158 20.23 -27.35 -21.89
N SER A 159 19.91 -28.37 -22.66
CA SER A 159 18.55 -28.74 -23.02
C SER A 159 17.67 -29.07 -21.80
N LEU A 160 18.25 -29.70 -20.77
CA LEU A 160 17.58 -30.01 -19.52
C LEU A 160 17.41 -28.75 -18.65
N ILE A 161 18.43 -27.88 -18.61
CA ILE A 161 18.38 -26.60 -17.90
C ILE A 161 17.27 -25.72 -18.50
N GLU A 162 17.21 -25.60 -19.82
CA GLU A 162 16.15 -24.82 -20.49
C GLU A 162 14.75 -25.44 -20.30
N TYR A 163 14.66 -26.78 -20.20
CA TYR A 163 13.39 -27.46 -19.94
C TYR A 163 12.77 -27.11 -18.59
N VAL A 164 13.58 -27.00 -17.54
CA VAL A 164 13.09 -26.67 -16.17
C VAL A 164 12.93 -25.19 -15.93
N ARG A 165 13.54 -24.32 -16.73
CA ARG A 165 13.42 -22.87 -16.57
C ARG A 165 11.98 -22.41 -16.79
N GLY A 166 11.56 -21.50 -15.95
CA GLY A 166 10.27 -20.83 -16.02
C GLY A 166 10.33 -19.44 -15.40
N ALA A 167 9.18 -18.87 -15.21
CA ALA A 167 9.03 -17.57 -14.56
C ALA A 167 7.64 -17.42 -13.98
N GLU A 168 7.51 -16.60 -12.95
CA GLU A 168 6.23 -15.99 -12.59
C GLU A 168 5.97 -14.82 -13.53
N VAL A 169 4.87 -14.89 -14.26
CA VAL A 169 4.43 -13.82 -15.17
C VAL A 169 3.12 -13.24 -14.64
N SER A 170 3.13 -11.94 -14.36
CA SER A 170 1.95 -11.24 -13.89
C SER A 170 1.78 -9.87 -14.54
N SER A 171 0.52 -9.46 -14.71
CA SER A 171 0.12 -8.13 -15.14
C SER A 171 -0.99 -7.63 -14.23
N LYS A 172 -0.86 -6.41 -13.72
CA LYS A 172 -1.86 -5.76 -12.86
C LYS A 172 -2.20 -4.40 -13.46
N VAL A 173 -3.47 -4.19 -13.83
CA VAL A 173 -3.97 -2.94 -14.41
C VAL A 173 -5.06 -2.37 -13.53
N ALA A 174 -4.96 -1.08 -13.21
CA ALA A 174 -5.97 -0.36 -12.44
C ALA A 174 -6.39 0.92 -13.16
N ASP A 175 -7.69 1.10 -13.36
CA ASP A 175 -8.26 2.26 -14.03
C ASP A 175 -9.12 3.10 -13.08
N LEU A 176 -9.18 4.39 -13.38
CA LEU A 176 -10.11 5.33 -12.76
C LEU A 176 -10.68 6.27 -13.82
N ILE A 177 -12.00 6.37 -13.85
CA ILE A 177 -12.72 7.45 -14.52
C ILE A 177 -13.46 8.24 -13.46
N SER A 178 -13.29 9.57 -13.44
CA SER A 178 -13.98 10.49 -12.54
C SER A 178 -14.66 11.60 -13.29
N ILE A 179 -15.83 12.01 -12.82
CA ILE A 179 -16.55 13.23 -13.25
C ILE A 179 -16.92 13.97 -11.96
N ASP A 180 -16.49 15.23 -11.85
CA ASP A 180 -16.72 16.07 -10.70
C ASP A 180 -17.43 17.35 -11.12
N GLY A 181 -18.39 17.80 -10.34
CA GLY A 181 -19.03 19.11 -10.49
C GLY A 181 -19.10 19.82 -9.17
N ILE A 182 -18.53 21.03 -9.10
CA ILE A 182 -18.51 21.88 -7.91
C ILE A 182 -19.12 23.22 -8.27
N PHE A 183 -20.06 23.67 -7.45
CA PHE A 183 -20.74 24.96 -7.58
C PHE A 183 -20.51 25.79 -6.32
N ASN A 184 -19.93 26.95 -6.48
CA ASN A 184 -19.69 27.89 -5.39
C ASN A 184 -20.60 29.11 -5.55
N ARG A 185 -21.32 29.47 -4.49
CA ARG A 185 -22.27 30.58 -4.50
C ARG A 185 -22.07 31.49 -3.30
N LYS A 186 -21.93 32.78 -3.57
CA LYS A 186 -21.75 33.80 -2.56
C LYS A 186 -23.05 34.59 -2.29
N LEU A 187 -23.55 34.51 -1.07
CA LEU A 187 -24.79 35.14 -0.65
C LEU A 187 -24.51 36.11 0.50
N GLY A 188 -23.98 37.30 0.18
CA GLY A 188 -23.53 38.28 1.18
C GLY A 188 -22.36 37.75 2.00
N ASN A 189 -22.58 37.48 3.29
CA ASN A 189 -21.58 36.90 4.20
C ASN A 189 -21.72 35.37 4.38
N LEU A 190 -22.48 34.72 3.49
CA LEU A 190 -22.67 33.28 3.44
C LEU A 190 -22.01 32.75 2.16
N ASP A 191 -21.07 31.83 2.29
CA ASP A 191 -20.47 31.09 1.19
C ASP A 191 -21.05 29.67 1.18
N LEU A 192 -21.59 29.25 0.04
CA LEU A 192 -22.19 27.94 -0.18
C LEU A 192 -21.42 27.22 -1.28
N ALA A 193 -20.90 26.03 -0.99
CA ALA A 193 -20.40 25.10 -1.97
C ALA A 193 -21.27 23.83 -2.01
N TYR A 194 -21.56 23.31 -3.17
CA TYR A 194 -22.27 22.04 -3.35
C TYR A 194 -21.83 21.38 -4.64
N GLY A 195 -21.94 20.07 -4.71
CA GLY A 195 -21.50 19.37 -5.91
C GLY A 195 -21.80 17.88 -5.90
N PHE A 196 -21.27 17.25 -6.92
CA PHE A 196 -21.37 15.81 -7.11
C PHE A 196 -20.05 15.23 -7.60
N GLN A 197 -19.86 13.94 -7.40
CA GLN A 197 -18.75 13.16 -7.91
C GLN A 197 -19.23 11.79 -8.39
N LEU A 198 -18.82 11.39 -9.57
CA LEU A 198 -19.09 10.08 -10.18
C LEU A 198 -17.74 9.41 -10.44
N ASN A 199 -17.55 8.22 -9.90
CA ASN A 199 -16.31 7.45 -10.10
C ASN A 199 -16.62 6.05 -10.61
N LYS A 200 -15.77 5.57 -11.51
CA LYS A 200 -15.68 4.15 -11.87
C LYS A 200 -14.23 3.72 -11.77
N LYS A 201 -13.99 2.66 -11.00
CA LYS A 201 -12.66 2.05 -10.81
C LYS A 201 -12.72 0.61 -11.32
N SER A 202 -11.64 0.13 -11.96
CA SER A 202 -11.46 -1.28 -12.30
C SER A 202 -10.09 -1.77 -11.83
N LEU A 203 -9.99 -3.06 -11.63
CA LEU A 203 -8.77 -3.77 -11.31
C LEU A 203 -8.77 -5.09 -12.04
N ASP A 204 -7.81 -5.27 -12.95
CA ASP A 204 -7.54 -6.50 -13.66
C ASP A 204 -6.18 -7.04 -13.20
N VAL A 205 -6.16 -8.30 -12.78
CA VAL A 205 -4.95 -9.03 -12.37
C VAL A 205 -4.88 -10.29 -13.20
N TYR A 206 -3.75 -10.48 -13.85
CA TYR A 206 -3.48 -11.64 -14.66
C TYR A 206 -2.21 -12.34 -14.19
N TYR A 207 -2.29 -13.64 -14.06
CA TYR A 207 -1.17 -14.57 -13.93
C TYR A 207 -1.26 -15.61 -15.04
N ASP A 208 -0.15 -15.98 -15.64
CA ASP A 208 -0.13 -17.05 -16.62
C ASP A 208 -0.45 -18.43 -15.98
N GLU A 209 -0.54 -19.48 -16.78
CA GLU A 209 -0.96 -20.80 -16.30
C GLU A 209 -0.04 -21.38 -15.23
N ILE A 210 1.28 -21.15 -15.36
CA ILE A 210 2.31 -21.66 -14.44
C ILE A 210 2.27 -20.87 -13.13
N SER A 211 2.01 -19.57 -13.21
CA SER A 211 1.99 -18.64 -12.06
C SER A 211 0.68 -18.63 -11.30
N ARG A 212 -0.33 -19.38 -11.76
CA ARG A 212 -1.68 -19.32 -11.20
C ARG A 212 -1.85 -20.24 -10.00
N THR A 213 -2.40 -19.68 -8.93
CA THR A 213 -2.83 -20.40 -7.74
C THR A 213 -4.34 -20.57 -7.72
N GLU A 214 -4.84 -21.52 -6.92
CA GLU A 214 -6.28 -21.70 -6.70
C GLU A 214 -6.58 -21.78 -5.20
N PHE A 215 -7.61 -21.08 -4.79
CA PHE A 215 -8.13 -21.10 -3.42
C PHE A 215 -9.58 -21.58 -3.43
N ASP A 216 -10.02 -22.24 -2.37
CA ASP A 216 -11.42 -22.58 -2.19
C ASP A 216 -12.23 -21.34 -1.74
N LYS A 217 -13.56 -21.53 -1.63
CA LYS A 217 -14.49 -20.49 -1.19
C LYS A 217 -14.21 -19.94 0.22
N ASP A 218 -13.50 -20.70 1.03
CA ASP A 218 -13.17 -20.35 2.43
C ASP A 218 -11.76 -19.75 2.52
N GLY A 219 -11.11 -19.47 1.36
CA GLY A 219 -9.77 -18.87 1.26
C GLY A 219 -8.62 -19.83 1.52
N LYS A 220 -8.89 -21.15 1.58
CA LYS A 220 -7.84 -22.16 1.74
C LYS A 220 -7.18 -22.44 0.39
N LEU A 221 -5.85 -22.47 0.38
CA LEU A 221 -5.05 -22.80 -0.80
C LEU A 221 -5.31 -24.25 -1.23
N ILE A 222 -5.79 -24.47 -2.47
CA ILE A 222 -6.04 -25.76 -3.10
C ILE A 222 -4.87 -26.17 -4.00
N LYS A 223 -4.39 -25.20 -4.82
CA LYS A 223 -3.31 -25.42 -5.77
C LYS A 223 -2.32 -24.27 -5.72
N THR A 224 -1.05 -24.59 -5.56
CA THR A 224 0.05 -23.62 -5.69
C THR A 224 0.37 -23.38 -7.17
N ALA A 225 1.02 -22.24 -7.47
CA ALA A 225 1.69 -22.06 -8.75
C ALA A 225 2.69 -23.20 -8.99
N ASP A 226 2.90 -23.59 -10.26
CA ASP A 226 3.88 -24.59 -10.66
C ASP A 226 5.29 -23.97 -10.74
N LEU A 227 5.69 -23.37 -9.61
CA LEU A 227 6.94 -22.64 -9.42
C LEU A 227 7.70 -23.19 -8.23
N PHE A 228 9.01 -23.35 -8.38
CA PHE A 228 9.85 -23.90 -7.34
C PHE A 228 9.94 -22.97 -6.12
N PHE A 229 10.14 -21.67 -6.34
CA PHE A 229 10.38 -20.68 -5.31
C PHE A 229 9.22 -19.68 -5.13
N LEU A 230 8.76 -19.08 -6.23
CA LEU A 230 7.71 -18.05 -6.22
C LEU A 230 6.33 -18.64 -5.96
N GLY A 231 5.41 -17.81 -5.53
CA GLY A 231 4.10 -18.29 -5.07
C GLY A 231 2.95 -18.07 -6.04
N GLY A 232 3.07 -17.08 -6.93
CA GLY A 232 1.99 -16.72 -7.84
C GLY A 232 0.77 -16.10 -7.20
N GLY A 233 -0.35 -16.07 -7.95
CA GLY A 233 -1.61 -15.50 -7.49
C GLY A 233 -2.80 -15.93 -8.36
N ILE A 234 -3.97 -15.31 -8.12
CA ILE A 234 -5.19 -15.59 -8.87
C ILE A 234 -5.45 -14.53 -9.93
N ASN A 235 -6.15 -14.91 -11.00
CA ASN A 235 -6.71 -13.96 -11.96
C ASN A 235 -7.94 -13.27 -11.37
N LEU A 236 -8.06 -11.97 -11.64
CA LEU A 236 -9.13 -11.12 -11.15
C LEU A 236 -9.53 -10.10 -12.20
N SER A 237 -10.82 -9.83 -12.33
CA SER A 237 -11.34 -8.71 -13.12
C SER A 237 -12.56 -8.14 -12.41
N GLU A 238 -12.38 -7.02 -11.73
CA GLU A 238 -13.41 -6.42 -10.89
C GLU A 238 -13.56 -4.93 -11.18
N SER A 239 -14.78 -4.42 -11.01
CA SER A 239 -15.07 -2.99 -11.14
C SER A 239 -16.05 -2.50 -10.10
N ARG A 240 -15.91 -1.23 -9.71
CA ARG A 240 -16.79 -0.57 -8.74
C ARG A 240 -17.08 0.86 -9.16
N SER A 241 -18.36 1.23 -9.16
CA SER A 241 -18.79 2.62 -9.31
C SER A 241 -19.17 3.20 -7.96
N SER A 242 -18.91 4.49 -7.78
CA SER A 242 -19.40 5.27 -6.64
C SER A 242 -19.96 6.62 -7.11
N ASN A 243 -21.01 7.08 -6.45
CA ASN A 243 -21.66 8.36 -6.70
C ASN A 243 -21.75 9.12 -5.38
N ALA A 244 -21.36 10.38 -5.39
CA ALA A 244 -21.43 11.22 -4.21
C ALA A 244 -22.09 12.56 -4.51
N ILE A 245 -22.76 13.10 -3.50
CA ILE A 245 -23.21 14.49 -3.43
C ILE A 245 -22.68 15.12 -2.14
N PHE A 246 -22.37 16.38 -2.18
CA PHE A 246 -21.84 17.08 -1.02
C PHE A 246 -22.28 18.53 -0.99
N PHE A 247 -22.26 19.11 0.20
CA PHE A 247 -22.44 20.54 0.40
C PHE A 247 -21.57 21.04 1.54
N GLU A 248 -21.23 22.33 1.49
CA GLU A 248 -20.55 23.07 2.53
C GLU A 248 -21.15 24.47 2.63
N ILE A 249 -21.37 24.92 3.85
CA ILE A 249 -21.86 26.27 4.18
C ILE A 249 -20.83 26.88 5.12
N GLU A 250 -20.32 28.06 4.75
CA GLU A 250 -19.44 28.86 5.60
C GLU A 250 -20.07 30.23 5.83
N LYS A 251 -20.01 30.69 7.07
CA LYS A 251 -20.50 32.01 7.48
C LYS A 251 -19.53 32.64 8.45
N SER A 252 -19.12 33.88 8.13
CA SER A 252 -18.37 34.74 9.04
C SER A 252 -19.31 35.67 9.77
N ILE A 253 -19.19 35.72 11.11
CA ILE A 253 -19.98 36.57 12.00
C ILE A 253 -19.04 37.60 12.61
N GLN A 254 -19.27 38.89 12.28
CA GLN A 254 -18.51 40.03 12.78
C GLN A 254 -16.97 39.91 12.66
N GLU A 255 -16.49 39.15 11.67
CA GLU A 255 -15.05 38.85 11.46
C GLU A 255 -14.35 38.23 12.68
N VAL A 256 -15.12 37.78 13.67
CA VAL A 256 -14.64 37.19 14.93
C VAL A 256 -14.88 35.69 14.97
N LEU A 257 -15.98 35.24 14.37
CA LEU A 257 -16.36 33.83 14.38
C LEU A 257 -16.67 33.37 12.97
N ASP A 258 -15.86 32.39 12.48
CA ASP A 258 -16.14 31.65 11.27
C ASP A 258 -16.76 30.30 11.66
N PHE A 259 -17.89 29.99 11.07
CA PHE A 259 -18.64 28.76 11.26
C PHE A 259 -18.80 28.04 9.95
N ARG A 260 -18.48 26.75 9.92
CA ARG A 260 -18.59 25.90 8.72
C ARG A 260 -19.28 24.61 9.04
N ILE A 261 -20.27 24.24 8.23
CA ILE A 261 -20.91 22.93 8.21
C ILE A 261 -20.72 22.34 6.82
N ALA A 262 -20.34 21.07 6.77
CA ALA A 262 -20.26 20.31 5.55
C ALA A 262 -20.91 18.94 5.74
N ALA A 263 -21.40 18.35 4.65
CA ALA A 263 -21.79 16.95 4.63
C ALA A 263 -21.57 16.35 3.23
N ARG A 264 -21.22 15.09 3.20
CA ARG A 264 -21.08 14.27 2.02
C ARG A 264 -21.91 13.01 2.18
N TYR A 265 -22.66 12.67 1.18
CA TYR A 265 -23.29 11.37 1.03
C TYR A 265 -22.67 10.66 -0.16
N GLU A 266 -22.15 9.46 0.04
CA GLU A 266 -21.59 8.62 -1.02
C GLU A 266 -22.29 7.27 -1.04
N SER A 267 -22.63 6.80 -2.24
CA SER A 267 -23.24 5.50 -2.49
C SER A 267 -22.36 4.69 -3.42
N MET A 268 -22.13 3.44 -3.05
CA MET A 268 -21.46 2.40 -3.81
C MET A 268 -22.42 1.21 -3.93
N LYS A 269 -22.12 0.24 -4.79
CA LYS A 269 -22.99 -0.88 -5.15
C LYS A 269 -23.87 -1.45 -4.01
N ASN A 270 -23.29 -1.67 -2.83
CA ASN A 270 -23.98 -2.28 -1.67
C ASN A 270 -23.80 -1.47 -0.39
N GLU A 271 -23.08 -0.36 -0.43
CA GLU A 271 -22.69 0.42 0.72
C GLU A 271 -22.98 1.90 0.51
N SER A 272 -23.24 2.61 1.59
CA SER A 272 -23.36 4.06 1.55
C SER A 272 -22.83 4.67 2.83
N SER A 273 -22.35 5.90 2.75
CA SER A 273 -21.90 6.68 3.90
C SER A 273 -22.51 8.08 3.89
N PHE A 274 -22.73 8.60 5.09
CA PHE A 274 -23.08 10.00 5.31
C PHE A 274 -22.09 10.60 6.30
N ASP A 275 -21.30 11.57 5.82
CA ASP A 275 -20.16 12.12 6.53
C ASP A 275 -20.34 13.62 6.81
N PRO A 276 -20.93 14.01 7.98
CA PRO A 276 -21.05 15.38 8.41
C PRO A 276 -19.75 15.90 9.01
N LYS A 277 -19.52 17.21 8.89
CA LYS A 277 -18.41 17.92 9.54
C LYS A 277 -18.88 19.30 10.02
N ILE A 278 -18.45 19.67 11.22
CA ILE A 278 -18.58 21.01 11.77
C ILE A 278 -17.21 21.58 12.09
N SER A 279 -16.99 22.85 11.79
CA SER A 279 -15.77 23.57 12.17
C SER A 279 -16.10 24.97 12.66
N LEU A 280 -15.35 25.41 13.67
CA LEU A 280 -15.45 26.74 14.27
C LEU A 280 -14.06 27.33 14.34
N LYS A 281 -13.93 28.61 14.00
CA LYS A 281 -12.71 29.40 14.21
C LYS A 281 -13.11 30.69 14.89
N TYR A 282 -12.63 30.89 16.09
CA TYR A 282 -12.94 32.04 16.95
C TYR A 282 -11.69 32.89 17.17
N LYS A 283 -11.70 34.12 16.71
CA LYS A 283 -10.69 35.14 16.95
C LYS A 283 -10.92 35.75 18.32
N ALA A 284 -10.33 35.16 19.37
CA ALA A 284 -10.51 35.61 20.75
C ALA A 284 -9.84 36.98 21.02
N SER A 285 -8.78 37.31 20.26
CA SER A 285 -8.14 38.62 20.22
C SER A 285 -7.38 38.78 18.92
N ASP A 286 -6.75 39.91 18.67
CA ASP A 286 -5.88 40.12 17.49
C ASP A 286 -4.71 39.17 17.46
N ALA A 287 -4.29 38.64 18.60
CA ALA A 287 -3.16 37.73 18.73
C ALA A 287 -3.58 36.25 18.90
N LEU A 288 -4.82 35.95 19.31
CA LEU A 288 -5.23 34.59 19.68
C LEU A 288 -6.45 34.14 18.89
N THR A 289 -6.30 33.01 18.21
CA THR A 289 -7.37 32.30 17.50
C THR A 289 -7.53 30.92 18.09
N ILE A 290 -8.75 30.52 18.35
CA ILE A 290 -9.15 29.18 18.79
C ILE A 290 -9.86 28.51 17.62
N ARG A 291 -9.57 27.24 17.36
CA ARG A 291 -10.26 26.46 16.35
C ARG A 291 -10.73 25.12 16.90
N PHE A 292 -11.87 24.68 16.39
CA PHE A 292 -12.46 23.38 16.69
C PHE A 292 -12.96 22.76 15.41
N SER A 293 -12.80 21.47 15.27
CA SER A 293 -13.49 20.71 14.22
C SER A 293 -13.86 19.31 14.71
N ARG A 294 -15.00 18.82 14.25
CA ARG A 294 -15.42 17.43 14.41
C ARG A 294 -16.16 16.99 13.16
N GLY A 295 -15.85 15.79 12.68
CA GLY A 295 -16.51 15.21 11.51
C GLY A 295 -16.23 13.73 11.40
N THR A 296 -17.02 13.06 10.57
CA THR A 296 -16.82 11.66 10.21
C THR A 296 -16.16 11.55 8.83
N ALA A 297 -15.61 10.40 8.55
CA ALA A 297 -15.11 10.01 7.23
C ALA A 297 -15.20 8.50 7.09
N PHE A 298 -15.24 8.01 5.86
CA PHE A 298 -15.21 6.58 5.59
C PHE A 298 -14.19 6.22 4.51
N SER A 299 -13.80 4.95 4.48
CA SER A 299 -12.91 4.39 3.47
C SER A 299 -13.40 3.00 3.06
N ALA A 300 -13.82 2.86 1.82
CA ALA A 300 -14.19 1.55 1.30
C ALA A 300 -12.97 0.64 1.15
N PRO A 301 -13.08 -0.67 1.40
CA PRO A 301 -12.04 -1.63 1.10
C PRO A 301 -11.64 -1.54 -0.37
N SER A 302 -10.36 -1.71 -0.69
CA SER A 302 -9.93 -1.80 -2.08
C SER A 302 -10.40 -3.09 -2.74
N MET A 303 -10.51 -3.11 -4.07
CA MET A 303 -10.85 -4.34 -4.80
C MET A 303 -9.81 -5.44 -4.57
N ALA A 304 -8.54 -5.08 -4.42
CA ALA A 304 -7.49 -6.04 -4.08
C ALA A 304 -7.71 -6.67 -2.69
N GLN A 305 -8.06 -5.87 -1.67
CA GLN A 305 -8.36 -6.39 -0.32
C GLN A 305 -9.59 -7.31 -0.29
N MET A 306 -10.55 -7.07 -1.17
CA MET A 306 -11.77 -7.88 -1.24
C MET A 306 -11.60 -9.15 -2.07
N TYR A 307 -10.86 -9.11 -3.18
CA TYR A 307 -10.95 -10.15 -4.20
C TYR A 307 -9.60 -10.72 -4.65
N SER A 308 -8.46 -10.07 -4.36
CA SER A 308 -7.16 -10.59 -4.78
C SER A 308 -6.63 -11.62 -3.77
N SER A 309 -5.96 -12.64 -4.29
CA SER A 309 -5.19 -13.57 -3.47
C SER A 309 -3.84 -13.83 -4.12
N GLU A 310 -2.78 -13.76 -3.34
CA GLU A 310 -1.41 -13.98 -3.81
C GLU A 310 -0.55 -14.62 -2.72
N ILE A 311 0.52 -15.29 -3.14
CA ILE A 311 1.47 -15.92 -2.24
C ILE A 311 2.80 -15.20 -2.33
N ASN A 312 3.21 -14.61 -1.22
CA ASN A 312 4.50 -13.96 -1.05
C ASN A 312 5.40 -14.76 -0.12
N LEU A 313 6.68 -14.41 -0.08
CA LEU A 313 7.61 -14.96 0.89
C LEU A 313 7.75 -14.01 2.06
N GLY A 314 7.73 -14.55 3.27
CA GLY A 314 7.90 -13.76 4.48
C GLY A 314 8.64 -14.54 5.55
N SER A 315 9.30 -13.79 6.46
CA SER A 315 9.95 -14.35 7.62
C SER A 315 8.98 -14.37 8.79
N VAL A 316 8.91 -15.51 9.47
CA VAL A 316 8.20 -15.68 10.75
C VAL A 316 9.11 -16.42 11.73
N ARG A 317 8.84 -16.26 13.01
CA ARG A 317 9.54 -16.98 14.07
C ARG A 317 8.72 -18.19 14.48
N ASP A 318 9.23 -19.40 14.15
CA ASP A 318 8.65 -20.67 14.54
C ASP A 318 9.43 -21.25 15.72
N ILE A 319 8.78 -21.36 16.88
CA ILE A 319 9.37 -21.83 18.15
C ILE A 319 10.64 -21.01 18.47
N ASP A 320 11.83 -21.49 18.11
CA ASP A 320 13.12 -20.90 18.46
C ASP A 320 13.83 -20.21 17.28
N ASP A 321 13.42 -20.50 16.04
CA ASP A 321 14.12 -20.07 14.82
C ASP A 321 13.27 -19.15 13.93
N SER A 322 13.94 -18.22 13.23
CA SER A 322 13.33 -17.46 12.14
C SER A 322 13.39 -18.25 10.85
N VAL A 323 12.25 -18.52 10.27
CA VAL A 323 12.12 -19.25 9.02
C VAL A 323 11.45 -18.42 7.94
N PHE A 324 11.88 -18.57 6.69
CA PHE A 324 11.18 -18.03 5.53
C PHE A 324 10.14 -19.04 5.08
N VAL A 325 8.92 -18.56 4.87
CA VAL A 325 7.79 -19.39 4.46
C VAL A 325 6.97 -18.71 3.38
N ARG A 326 6.16 -19.47 2.67
CA ARG A 326 5.13 -18.93 1.79
C ARG A 326 4.01 -18.36 2.64
N GLN A 327 3.71 -17.08 2.44
CA GLN A 327 2.59 -16.39 3.09
C GLN A 327 1.50 -16.15 2.04
N ALA A 328 0.42 -16.91 2.11
CA ALA A 328 -0.75 -16.70 1.28
C ALA A 328 -1.63 -15.61 1.91
N SER A 329 -1.83 -14.51 1.19
CA SER A 329 -2.77 -13.46 1.59
C SER A 329 -4.04 -13.58 0.74
N THR A 330 -5.19 -13.78 1.38
CA THR A 330 -6.47 -13.97 0.69
C THR A 330 -7.38 -12.76 0.86
N GLY A 331 -8.03 -12.36 -0.22
CA GLY A 331 -9.06 -11.32 -0.19
C GLY A 331 -10.29 -11.77 0.59
N ASN A 332 -11.02 -10.78 1.14
CA ASN A 332 -12.26 -11.02 1.86
C ASN A 332 -13.41 -10.20 1.29
N PRO A 333 -14.34 -10.79 0.53
CA PRO A 333 -15.45 -10.07 -0.07
C PRO A 333 -16.48 -9.53 0.94
N ASN A 334 -16.41 -9.96 2.21
CA ASN A 334 -17.31 -9.53 3.29
C ASN A 334 -16.79 -8.32 4.06
N LEU A 335 -15.69 -7.70 3.63
CA LEU A 335 -15.16 -6.50 4.26
C LEU A 335 -16.16 -5.34 4.18
N LYS A 336 -16.33 -4.68 5.32
CA LYS A 336 -17.13 -3.45 5.45
C LYS A 336 -16.23 -2.22 5.23
N PRO A 337 -16.81 -1.07 4.84
CA PRO A 337 -16.09 0.19 4.89
C PRO A 337 -15.62 0.54 6.29
N ALA A 338 -14.37 0.97 6.40
CA ALA A 338 -13.86 1.57 7.63
C ALA A 338 -14.47 2.98 7.81
N THR A 339 -14.86 3.30 9.02
CA THR A 339 -15.35 4.64 9.37
C THR A 339 -14.46 5.29 10.41
N SER A 340 -14.50 6.61 10.50
CA SER A 340 -13.78 7.32 11.56
C SER A 340 -14.51 8.57 12.02
N THR A 341 -14.36 8.88 13.31
CA THR A 341 -14.69 10.17 13.89
C THR A 341 -13.41 10.92 14.22
N ASN A 342 -13.26 12.11 13.63
CA ASN A 342 -12.08 12.95 13.78
C ASN A 342 -12.47 14.19 14.61
N SER A 343 -11.73 14.50 15.67
CA SER A 343 -11.92 15.68 16.52
C SER A 343 -10.60 16.42 16.69
N ASN A 344 -10.63 17.74 16.58
CA ASN A 344 -9.46 18.60 16.76
C ASN A 344 -9.85 19.87 17.51
N ILE A 345 -9.00 20.28 18.46
CA ILE A 345 -9.04 21.60 19.10
C ILE A 345 -7.65 22.21 18.95
N GLY A 346 -7.59 23.41 18.38
CA GLY A 346 -6.34 24.11 18.12
C GLY A 346 -6.32 25.52 18.67
N LEU A 347 -5.12 25.98 19.04
CA LEU A 347 -4.81 27.34 19.44
C LEU A 347 -3.76 27.91 18.49
N ILE A 348 -3.98 29.11 18.01
CA ILE A 348 -2.98 29.84 17.23
C ILE A 348 -2.76 31.18 17.92
N PHE A 349 -1.54 31.40 18.40
CA PHE A 349 -1.07 32.68 18.90
C PHE A 349 -0.15 33.29 17.85
N GLN A 350 -0.45 34.51 17.44
CA GLN A 350 0.37 35.26 16.50
C GLN A 350 0.49 36.71 16.98
N LYS A 351 1.71 37.13 17.26
CA LYS A 351 2.00 38.51 17.65
C LYS A 351 3.32 38.94 17.03
N ASN A 352 3.31 39.99 16.26
CA ASN A 352 4.45 40.44 15.46
C ASN A 352 5.02 39.25 14.63
N ASP A 353 6.28 38.95 14.77
CA ASP A 353 7.01 37.94 14.03
C ASP A 353 6.98 36.54 14.69
N LEU A 354 6.28 36.42 15.83
CA LEU A 354 6.11 35.13 16.54
C LEU A 354 4.76 34.51 16.21
N ARG A 355 4.78 33.25 15.74
CA ARG A 355 3.59 32.42 15.57
C ARG A 355 3.76 31.11 16.33
N ILE A 356 2.79 30.76 17.15
CA ILE A 356 2.73 29.48 17.88
C ILE A 356 1.39 28.82 17.52
N SER A 357 1.42 27.55 17.13
CA SER A 357 0.21 26.73 17.02
C SER A 357 0.33 25.48 17.88
N LEU A 358 -0.78 25.09 18.47
CA LEU A 358 -0.95 23.89 19.27
C LEU A 358 -2.28 23.24 18.88
N ASP A 359 -2.24 21.98 18.50
CA ASP A 359 -3.41 21.19 18.14
C ASP A 359 -3.46 19.90 18.95
N VAL A 360 -4.59 19.66 19.59
CA VAL A 360 -4.91 18.40 20.25
C VAL A 360 -5.94 17.69 19.40
N TRP A 361 -5.63 16.46 19.00
CA TRP A 361 -6.47 15.73 18.08
C TRP A 361 -6.68 14.28 18.52
N GLU A 362 -7.83 13.75 18.09
CA GLU A 362 -8.27 12.38 18.30
C GLU A 362 -8.92 11.85 17.04
N ILE A 363 -8.59 10.63 16.68
CA ILE A 363 -9.22 9.87 15.60
C ILE A 363 -9.65 8.53 16.18
N ASP A 364 -10.94 8.27 16.09
CA ASP A 364 -11.56 7.01 16.50
C ASP A 364 -12.02 6.27 15.23
N TYR A 365 -11.41 5.12 14.96
CA TYR A 365 -11.73 4.27 13.81
C TYR A 365 -12.58 3.09 14.23
N GLU A 366 -13.55 2.77 13.40
CA GLU A 366 -14.34 1.54 13.45
C GLU A 366 -14.17 0.76 12.14
N ASP A 367 -14.18 -0.56 12.21
CA ASP A 367 -14.09 -1.47 11.07
C ASP A 367 -12.84 -1.21 10.18
N ARG A 368 -11.70 -0.81 10.76
CA ARG A 368 -10.47 -0.58 9.99
C ARG A 368 -10.04 -1.85 9.27
N VAL A 369 -9.81 -1.77 7.95
CA VAL A 369 -9.38 -2.92 7.16
C VAL A 369 -7.91 -3.20 7.39
N GLU A 370 -7.61 -4.38 7.91
CA GLU A 370 -6.27 -4.89 8.17
C GLU A 370 -6.10 -6.30 7.61
N VAL A 371 -4.84 -6.75 7.48
CA VAL A 371 -4.51 -8.13 7.17
C VAL A 371 -4.03 -8.84 8.45
N GLU A 372 -4.40 -10.09 8.61
CA GLU A 372 -3.94 -10.91 9.73
C GLU A 372 -2.41 -11.00 9.75
N SER A 373 -1.83 -11.00 10.94
CA SER A 373 -0.39 -11.22 11.11
C SER A 373 -0.07 -12.70 11.09
N ALA A 374 0.73 -13.14 10.11
CA ALA A 374 1.23 -14.51 10.05
C ALA A 374 1.93 -14.93 11.36
N GLN A 375 2.69 -14.00 11.99
CA GLN A 375 3.33 -14.26 13.27
C GLN A 375 2.33 -14.44 14.41
N ALA A 376 1.25 -13.63 14.45
CA ALA A 376 0.25 -13.76 15.49
C ALA A 376 -0.55 -15.06 15.35
N ILE A 377 -0.92 -15.46 14.12
CA ILE A 377 -1.57 -16.73 13.84
C ILE A 377 -0.69 -17.90 14.36
N LEU A 378 0.58 -17.89 13.95
CA LEU A 378 1.53 -18.94 14.35
C LEU A 378 1.72 -18.99 15.88
N SER A 379 1.83 -17.82 16.53
CA SER A 379 2.02 -17.75 17.98
C SER A 379 0.79 -18.18 18.77
N SER A 380 -0.42 -17.97 18.24
CA SER A 380 -1.67 -18.35 18.91
C SER A 380 -2.00 -19.83 18.72
N ASN A 381 -1.73 -20.39 17.54
CA ASN A 381 -1.99 -21.80 17.25
C ASN A 381 -1.00 -22.35 16.21
N PRO A 382 0.17 -22.85 16.62
CA PRO A 382 1.24 -23.33 15.72
C PRO A 382 0.85 -24.50 14.81
N PHE A 383 -0.28 -25.13 15.06
CA PHE A 383 -0.81 -26.27 14.31
C PHE A 383 -2.25 -26.01 13.83
N GLY A 384 -2.65 -24.75 13.76
CA GLY A 384 -3.98 -24.32 13.32
C GLY A 384 -4.21 -24.53 11.82
N PRO A 385 -5.45 -24.36 11.35
CA PRO A 385 -5.84 -24.61 9.96
C PRO A 385 -5.16 -23.64 8.94
N SER A 386 -4.72 -22.47 9.40
CA SER A 386 -3.98 -21.49 8.59
C SER A 386 -2.48 -21.80 8.50
N ILE A 387 -1.99 -22.83 9.17
CA ILE A 387 -0.59 -23.25 9.21
C ILE A 387 -0.39 -24.47 8.34
N THR A 388 0.60 -24.42 7.45
CA THR A 388 1.01 -25.58 6.64
C THR A 388 2.40 -26.03 7.06
N ARG A 389 2.51 -27.31 7.41
CA ARG A 389 3.77 -27.97 7.72
C ARG A 389 4.02 -29.11 6.75
N ASN A 390 5.29 -29.38 6.45
CA ASN A 390 5.67 -30.53 5.64
C ASN A 390 5.60 -31.86 6.45
N GLU A 391 5.92 -32.97 5.81
CA GLU A 391 5.94 -34.30 6.44
C GLU A 391 6.96 -34.46 7.59
N PHE A 392 7.94 -33.56 7.67
CA PHE A 392 8.96 -33.52 8.73
C PHE A 392 8.56 -32.60 9.89
N GLY A 393 7.41 -31.92 9.78
CA GLY A 393 6.92 -30.97 10.78
C GLY A 393 7.43 -29.53 10.62
N ASP A 394 8.28 -29.27 9.61
CA ASP A 394 8.78 -27.93 9.34
C ASP A 394 7.68 -27.01 8.82
N LEU A 395 7.71 -25.75 9.28
CA LEU A 395 6.78 -24.74 8.81
C LEU A 395 7.12 -24.34 7.36
N VAL A 396 6.15 -24.48 6.45
CA VAL A 396 6.31 -24.18 5.02
C VAL A 396 5.37 -23.10 4.51
N GLY A 397 4.26 -22.84 5.22
CA GLY A 397 3.29 -21.84 4.81
C GLY A 397 2.39 -21.32 5.93
N VAL A 398 1.92 -20.09 5.77
CA VAL A 398 0.90 -19.44 6.61
C VAL A 398 -0.10 -18.75 5.70
N THR A 399 -1.40 -18.97 5.94
CA THR A 399 -2.48 -18.25 5.25
C THR A 399 -3.02 -17.14 6.14
N THR A 400 -3.11 -15.95 5.60
CA THR A 400 -3.69 -14.75 6.24
C THR A 400 -4.84 -14.22 5.40
N THR A 401 -5.81 -13.58 6.06
CA THR A 401 -6.99 -13.01 5.42
C THR A 401 -7.16 -11.55 5.84
N TYR A 402 -7.74 -10.72 4.96
CA TYR A 402 -8.15 -9.36 5.34
C TYR A 402 -9.39 -9.41 6.24
N PHE A 403 -9.43 -8.54 7.23
CA PHE A 403 -10.54 -8.44 8.19
C PHE A 403 -10.81 -6.98 8.59
N ASN A 404 -11.97 -6.73 9.16
CA ASN A 404 -12.26 -5.45 9.79
C ASN A 404 -11.82 -5.54 11.27
N GLU A 405 -10.86 -4.70 11.65
CA GLU A 405 -10.44 -4.54 13.04
C GLU A 405 -11.46 -3.65 13.76
N ASP A 406 -11.93 -4.06 14.94
CA ASP A 406 -13.02 -3.38 15.64
C ASP A 406 -12.72 -1.89 15.87
N ASN A 407 -12.01 -1.53 16.90
CA ASN A 407 -11.75 -0.14 17.25
C ASN A 407 -10.25 0.18 17.20
N THR A 408 -9.88 1.28 16.56
CA THR A 408 -8.52 1.82 16.64
C THR A 408 -8.59 3.27 17.07
N LEU A 409 -8.00 3.59 18.23
CA LEU A 409 -7.97 4.93 18.78
C LEU A 409 -6.59 5.56 18.61
N VAL A 410 -6.53 6.71 17.94
CA VAL A 410 -5.30 7.47 17.75
C VAL A 410 -5.44 8.87 18.37
N LYS A 411 -4.49 9.27 19.23
CA LYS A 411 -4.48 10.60 19.89
C LYS A 411 -3.11 11.22 19.86
N GLY A 412 -3.07 12.52 19.66
CA GLY A 412 -1.81 13.23 19.66
C GLY A 412 -1.96 14.72 19.90
N VAL A 413 -0.80 15.34 20.01
CA VAL A 413 -0.64 16.79 20.12
C VAL A 413 0.42 17.23 19.12
N ASP A 414 0.05 18.17 18.26
CA ASP A 414 0.96 18.82 17.33
C ASP A 414 1.27 20.23 17.82
N PHE A 415 2.52 20.65 17.69
CA PHE A 415 2.91 22.01 17.98
C PHE A 415 3.85 22.56 16.91
N GLN A 416 3.76 23.86 16.69
CA GLN A 416 4.68 24.59 15.81
C GLN A 416 4.98 25.96 16.41
N ILE A 417 6.25 26.34 16.42
CA ILE A 417 6.74 27.66 16.80
C ILE A 417 7.54 28.21 15.63
N GLN A 418 7.11 29.33 15.11
CA GLN A 418 7.80 30.06 14.03
C GLN A 418 8.17 31.44 14.58
N TYR A 419 9.44 31.81 14.42
CA TYR A 419 9.90 33.13 14.81
C TYR A 419 10.79 33.70 13.69
N LEU A 420 10.39 34.86 13.19
CA LEU A 420 11.13 35.61 12.17
C LEU A 420 11.81 36.80 12.84
N ILE A 421 13.13 36.89 12.74
CA ILE A 421 13.93 37.97 13.29
C ILE A 421 14.49 38.77 12.12
N ASN A 422 13.96 39.96 11.91
CA ASN A 422 14.42 40.87 10.87
C ASN A 422 15.58 41.71 11.45
N LEU A 423 16.77 41.48 10.96
CA LEU A 423 17.96 42.25 11.28
C LEU A 423 18.27 43.21 10.13
N LYS A 424 18.98 44.33 10.40
CA LYS A 424 19.19 45.38 9.41
C LYS A 424 19.74 44.91 8.05
N GLN A 425 20.47 43.81 7.99
CA GLN A 425 21.09 43.24 6.77
C GLN A 425 20.88 41.75 6.61
N SER A 426 20.06 41.12 7.46
CA SER A 426 19.83 39.68 7.40
C SER A 426 18.49 39.33 8.02
N ASP A 427 17.92 38.23 7.59
CA ASP A 427 16.71 37.63 8.16
C ASP A 427 17.04 36.28 8.74
N LEU A 428 16.60 36.04 9.98
CA LEU A 428 16.74 34.77 10.67
C LEU A 428 15.34 34.18 10.91
N SER A 429 15.07 33.00 10.35
CA SER A 429 13.84 32.25 10.57
C SER A 429 14.13 31.02 11.43
N ILE A 430 13.44 30.90 12.52
CA ILE A 430 13.49 29.75 13.44
C ILE A 430 12.14 29.03 13.32
N ASN A 431 12.18 27.74 13.03
CA ASN A 431 10.98 26.91 12.97
C ASN A 431 11.20 25.62 13.76
N LEU A 432 10.42 25.44 14.81
CA LEU A 432 10.38 24.25 15.64
C LEU A 432 8.98 23.64 15.50
N MET A 433 8.91 22.40 15.03
CA MET A 433 7.63 21.69 14.93
C MET A 433 7.76 20.27 15.47
N GLY A 434 6.69 19.76 16.01
CA GLY A 434 6.71 18.39 16.49
C GLY A 434 5.34 17.82 16.76
N THR A 435 5.32 16.49 16.82
CA THR A 435 4.17 15.67 17.18
C THR A 435 4.51 14.84 18.41
N ASN A 436 3.62 14.84 19.38
CA ASN A 436 3.61 13.88 20.48
C ASN A 436 2.40 12.96 20.31
N LEU A 437 2.65 11.73 19.87
CA LEU A 437 1.65 10.69 19.75
C LEU A 437 1.44 10.05 21.13
N SER A 438 0.27 10.24 21.73
CA SER A 438 -0.01 9.70 23.07
C SER A 438 -0.56 8.29 23.01
N ASP A 439 -1.45 8.04 22.08
CA ASP A 439 -2.14 6.77 21.91
C ASP A 439 -2.17 6.34 20.44
N PHE A 440 -1.94 5.06 20.21
CA PHE A 440 -2.33 4.30 19.05
C PHE A 440 -2.77 2.93 19.59
N LYS A 441 -4.05 2.86 19.92
CA LYS A 441 -4.62 1.67 20.55
C LYS A 441 -5.34 0.82 19.53
N THR A 442 -4.98 -0.44 19.47
CA THR A 442 -5.64 -1.47 18.65
C THR A 442 -6.02 -2.66 19.53
N PRO A 443 -6.99 -3.46 19.13
CA PRO A 443 -7.26 -4.75 19.78
C PRO A 443 -6.01 -5.64 19.80
N SER A 444 -5.90 -6.46 20.83
CA SER A 444 -4.92 -7.54 20.85
C SER A 444 -5.36 -8.66 19.92
N LEU A 445 -4.46 -9.18 19.07
CA LEU A 445 -4.77 -10.28 18.17
C LEU A 445 -5.04 -11.62 18.91
N THR A 446 -4.53 -11.75 20.14
CA THR A 446 -4.78 -12.94 20.96
C THR A 446 -5.99 -12.80 21.89
N ASN A 447 -6.42 -11.57 22.17
CA ASN A 447 -7.58 -11.26 23.01
C ASN A 447 -8.22 -9.94 22.57
N GLN A 448 -9.19 -10.01 21.68
CA GLN A 448 -9.85 -8.83 21.07
C GLN A 448 -10.51 -7.89 22.09
N ASN A 449 -10.80 -8.34 23.31
CA ASN A 449 -11.31 -7.47 24.38
C ASN A 449 -10.22 -6.60 25.04
N LEU A 450 -8.96 -6.82 24.73
CA LEU A 450 -7.84 -6.09 25.29
C LEU A 450 -7.26 -5.10 24.28
N MET A 451 -7.40 -3.80 24.56
CA MET A 451 -6.77 -2.73 23.78
C MET A 451 -5.31 -2.55 24.16
N ILE A 452 -4.42 -2.58 23.18
CA ILE A 452 -2.98 -2.41 23.37
C ILE A 452 -2.54 -1.08 22.78
N ASN A 453 -1.92 -0.22 23.60
CA ASN A 453 -1.27 0.99 23.08
C ASN A 453 0.06 0.62 22.41
N ARG A 454 0.18 0.87 21.11
CA ARG A 454 1.31 0.50 20.24
C ARG A 454 2.44 1.55 20.22
N VAL A 455 2.22 2.73 20.79
CA VAL A 455 3.19 3.84 20.77
C VAL A 455 4.46 3.51 21.56
N GLY A 456 5.61 3.72 20.96
CA GLY A 456 6.91 3.49 21.59
C GLY A 456 7.25 2.01 21.83
N LYS A 457 6.60 1.10 21.16
CA LYS A 457 6.79 -0.34 21.26
C LYS A 457 7.24 -0.95 19.95
N PHE A 458 7.84 -2.14 20.05
CA PHE A 458 8.15 -3.00 18.93
C PHE A 458 6.94 -3.92 18.69
N ASN A 459 6.16 -3.64 17.65
CA ASN A 459 4.87 -4.28 17.42
C ASN A 459 5.02 -5.54 16.54
N PHE A 460 5.64 -6.60 17.07
CA PHE A 460 5.87 -7.86 16.33
C PHE A 460 4.61 -8.66 16.00
N ASP A 461 3.56 -8.47 16.79
CA ASP A 461 2.31 -9.21 16.68
C ASP A 461 1.34 -8.63 15.66
N THR A 462 1.65 -7.48 15.08
CA THR A 462 0.82 -6.79 14.10
C THR A 462 1.66 -6.28 12.94
N HIS A 463 1.01 -5.84 11.84
CA HIS A 463 1.67 -5.08 10.77
C HIS A 463 1.97 -3.63 11.14
N THR A 464 1.63 -3.19 12.34
CA THR A 464 1.96 -1.85 12.85
C THR A 464 3.44 -1.78 13.19
N PHE A 465 4.17 -0.97 12.45
CA PHE A 465 5.59 -0.72 12.72
C PHE A 465 5.80 0.04 14.03
N SER A 466 7.06 0.12 14.48
CA SER A 466 7.41 0.96 15.63
C SER A 466 6.97 2.40 15.42
N LEU A 467 6.12 2.90 16.33
CA LEU A 467 5.59 4.26 16.29
C LEU A 467 6.34 5.12 17.31
N PRO A 468 7.16 6.09 16.87
CA PRO A 468 7.86 6.97 17.80
C PRO A 468 6.85 7.85 18.55
N LYS A 469 6.99 7.91 19.87
CA LYS A 469 6.15 8.74 20.73
C LYS A 469 6.29 10.22 20.44
N LYS A 470 7.51 10.66 20.07
CA LYS A 470 7.82 12.07 19.80
C LYS A 470 8.60 12.18 18.49
N ARG A 471 8.19 13.10 17.65
CA ARG A 471 8.94 13.60 16.49
C ARG A 471 9.10 15.09 16.62
N ILE A 472 10.32 15.58 16.50
CA ILE A 472 10.63 17.02 16.60
C ILE A 472 11.57 17.35 15.45
N ASN A 473 11.22 18.39 14.70
CA ASN A 473 12.03 18.98 13.64
C ASN A 473 12.38 20.40 14.03
N PHE A 474 13.62 20.76 13.87
CA PHE A 474 14.13 22.09 14.15
C PHE A 474 14.88 22.60 12.93
N PHE A 475 14.48 23.78 12.43
CA PHE A 475 15.10 24.42 11.28
C PHE A 475 15.49 25.84 11.63
N ILE A 476 16.68 26.24 11.20
CA ILE A 476 17.17 27.62 11.26
C ILE A 476 17.55 28.00 9.83
N ASN A 477 16.94 29.05 9.31
CA ASN A 477 17.32 29.64 8.04
C ASN A 477 17.85 31.06 8.29
N TRP A 478 19.08 31.30 7.94
CA TRP A 478 19.69 32.61 8.05
C TRP A 478 20.11 33.11 6.67
N ASN A 479 19.53 34.23 6.27
CA ASN A 479 19.84 34.91 5.02
C ASN A 479 20.57 36.21 5.30
N PHE A 480 21.79 36.33 4.83
CA PHE A 480 22.63 37.52 4.95
C PHE A 480 23.17 37.88 3.56
N LYS A 481 22.64 38.96 2.92
CA LYS A 481 22.94 39.33 1.56
C LYS A 481 22.77 38.15 0.60
N ASP A 482 23.87 37.74 -0.06
CA ASP A 482 23.90 36.63 -1.03
C ASP A 482 24.17 35.26 -0.38
N LEU A 483 24.33 35.21 0.96
CA LEU A 483 24.58 33.98 1.71
C LEU A 483 23.29 33.49 2.36
N SER A 484 22.94 32.23 2.11
CA SER A 484 21.85 31.52 2.81
C SER A 484 22.39 30.28 3.49
N ILE A 485 22.09 30.14 4.78
CA ILE A 485 22.45 28.99 5.62
C ILE A 485 21.15 28.38 6.14
N ASN A 486 20.98 27.08 5.89
CA ASN A 486 19.84 26.30 6.32
C ASN A 486 20.27 25.21 7.29
#